data_4540787a9363aa79db89c9ef06dcb5c5
#
_entry.id   4540787a9363aa79db89c9ef06dcb5c5
#
_cell.length_a   1.000
_cell.length_b   1.000
_cell.length_c   1.000
_cell.angle_alpha   90.00
_cell.angle_beta   90.00
_cell.angle_gamma   90.00
#
_symmetry.space_group_name_H-M   'P 1'
#
loop_
_entity.id
_entity.type
_entity.pdbx_description
1 polymer ?
#
loop_
_entity_poly.entity_id
_entity_poly.type
_entity_poly.pdbx_seq_one_letter_code
_entity_poly.pdbx_strand_id
1 'polypeptide(L)'
;MNHDPHSVLGVAPDAGPAELKRAYRRLAMLWHPDRNGDPSAPERFRQIRAAYEQLVAVDGDGEAEMPAPDDPPAAAHRLAADIRLNLDVSLEQAAFGCRRTVEVTRGRPCGTCDGSGESGITRTRFCAACHGSGRVRDAKRVLATCGECAGRGFFSERICPDCAGSGRELGRVSLRINVPAGMLPGDDLRLAGQGEPATGELAAGDLYLTIVIRSHPLFRLRGRDLQFAMPVSALALIAGDEIRLPTLNKAVPLTLGPGAPAAREVRLPGKGYPGRGRHPAGDLIVRLEPVFPATLTARQRKLLLKANAALLDGGADALPEVAAWNREHAGSRPEG
;
A
#
# COMPACT_ATOMS: atom_id res chain seq x y z
N MET A 1 -34.97 14.29 26.82
CA MET A 1 -34.98 15.77 26.72
C MET A 1 -34.53 16.08 25.29
N ASN A 2 -35.46 16.53 24.43
CA ASN A 2 -35.13 16.91 23.05
C ASN A 2 -34.35 18.24 23.14
N HIS A 3 -33.05 18.16 22.98
CA HIS A 3 -32.22 19.34 22.78
C HIS A 3 -32.40 19.79 21.32
N ASP A 4 -32.79 21.05 21.14
CA ASP A 4 -32.84 21.67 19.81
C ASP A 4 -31.49 21.51 19.08
N PRO A 5 -31.45 20.92 17.85
CA PRO A 5 -30.20 20.67 17.13
C PRO A 5 -29.33 21.89 16.90
N HIS A 6 -29.95 23.09 16.69
CA HIS A 6 -29.21 24.34 16.52
C HIS A 6 -28.49 24.76 17.83
N SER A 7 -29.13 24.53 18.97
CA SER A 7 -28.50 24.82 20.25
C SER A 7 -27.35 23.89 20.60
N VAL A 8 -27.41 22.60 20.14
CA VAL A 8 -26.35 21.62 20.33
C VAL A 8 -25.11 21.99 19.50
N LEU A 9 -25.29 22.51 18.30
CA LEU A 9 -24.20 22.98 17.44
C LEU A 9 -23.74 24.41 17.78
N GLY A 10 -24.51 25.13 18.60
CA GLY A 10 -24.22 26.52 18.99
C GLY A 10 -24.30 27.48 17.80
N VAL A 11 -25.30 27.29 16.93
CA VAL A 11 -25.59 28.12 15.75
C VAL A 11 -26.98 28.71 15.80
N ALA A 12 -27.21 29.80 15.06
CA ALA A 12 -28.53 30.44 14.96
C ALA A 12 -29.50 29.52 14.16
N PRO A 13 -30.83 29.63 14.41
CA PRO A 13 -31.82 28.80 13.70
C PRO A 13 -31.87 29.03 12.18
N ASP A 14 -31.33 30.13 11.70
CA ASP A 14 -31.21 30.55 10.28
C ASP A 14 -29.81 30.32 9.72
N ALA A 15 -28.96 29.60 10.45
CA ALA A 15 -27.58 29.30 10.01
C ALA A 15 -27.56 28.49 8.71
N GLY A 16 -26.83 28.99 7.70
CA GLY A 16 -26.69 28.33 6.43
C GLY A 16 -25.81 27.06 6.48
N PRO A 17 -25.88 26.20 5.43
CA PRO A 17 -25.16 24.91 5.40
C PRO A 17 -23.64 25.02 5.65
N ALA A 18 -23.01 26.10 5.19
CA ALA A 18 -21.59 26.35 5.40
C ALA A 18 -21.25 26.67 6.86
N GLU A 19 -22.17 27.29 7.58
CA GLU A 19 -22.00 27.63 8.99
C GLU A 19 -22.24 26.42 9.89
N LEU A 20 -23.27 25.62 9.60
CA LEU A 20 -23.55 24.34 10.22
C LEU A 20 -22.34 23.41 10.12
N LYS A 21 -21.75 23.31 8.92
CA LYS A 21 -20.57 22.49 8.66
C LYS A 21 -19.33 22.97 9.44
N ARG A 22 -19.13 24.28 9.55
CA ARG A 22 -18.05 24.87 10.37
C ARG A 22 -18.22 24.61 11.85
N ALA A 23 -19.44 24.78 12.38
CA ALA A 23 -19.75 24.53 13.78
C ALA A 23 -19.56 23.05 14.14
N TYR A 24 -20.07 22.15 13.32
CA TYR A 24 -19.85 20.70 13.48
C TYR A 24 -18.38 20.34 13.54
N ARG A 25 -17.56 20.79 12.59
CA ARG A 25 -16.12 20.51 12.56
C ARG A 25 -15.41 20.96 13.83
N ARG A 26 -15.70 22.17 14.29
CA ARG A 26 -15.11 22.75 15.50
C ARG A 26 -15.43 21.90 16.73
N LEU A 27 -16.71 21.52 16.90
CA LEU A 27 -17.17 20.74 18.05
C LEU A 27 -16.72 19.28 17.99
N ALA A 28 -16.70 18.68 16.80
CA ALA A 28 -16.21 17.31 16.59
C ALA A 28 -14.72 17.19 16.95
N MET A 29 -13.90 18.19 16.62
CA MET A 29 -12.48 18.22 17.04
C MET A 29 -12.32 18.41 18.55
N LEU A 30 -13.14 19.23 19.17
CA LEU A 30 -13.08 19.50 20.61
C LEU A 30 -13.48 18.28 21.46
N TRP A 31 -14.49 17.52 21.00
CA TRP A 31 -15.08 16.40 21.71
C TRP A 31 -14.72 15.03 21.10
N HIS A 32 -13.66 14.96 20.30
CA HIS A 32 -13.21 13.69 19.70
C HIS A 32 -12.74 12.71 20.78
N PRO A 33 -13.26 11.46 20.82
CA PRO A 33 -12.96 10.50 21.88
C PRO A 33 -11.48 10.13 21.98
N ASP A 34 -10.72 10.19 20.87
CA ASP A 34 -9.28 9.88 20.86
C ASP A 34 -8.41 11.07 21.33
N ARG A 35 -8.94 12.28 21.40
CA ARG A 35 -8.19 13.50 21.73
C ARG A 35 -8.63 14.13 23.04
N ASN A 36 -9.87 13.89 23.44
CA ASN A 36 -10.43 14.43 24.69
C ASN A 36 -10.62 13.27 25.69
N GLY A 37 -9.86 13.30 26.78
CA GLY A 37 -9.91 12.30 27.86
C GLY A 37 -11.10 12.45 28.82
N ASP A 38 -12.02 13.37 28.56
CA ASP A 38 -13.23 13.55 29.41
C ASP A 38 -14.17 12.35 29.25
N PRO A 39 -14.64 11.73 30.35
CA PRO A 39 -15.58 10.61 30.29
C PRO A 39 -16.89 10.91 29.54
N SER A 40 -17.29 12.18 29.46
CA SER A 40 -18.49 12.64 28.75
C SER A 40 -18.24 12.86 27.23
N ALA A 41 -17.00 12.86 26.77
CA ALA A 41 -16.66 13.17 25.39
C ALA A 41 -17.34 12.24 24.36
N PRO A 42 -17.42 10.91 24.54
CA PRO A 42 -18.10 10.03 23.60
C PRO A 42 -19.60 10.30 23.47
N GLU A 43 -20.23 10.71 24.56
CA GLU A 43 -21.67 10.99 24.57
C GLU A 43 -21.97 12.34 23.91
N ARG A 44 -21.17 13.37 24.23
CA ARG A 44 -21.27 14.69 23.58
C ARG A 44 -20.96 14.61 22.08
N PHE A 45 -19.98 13.83 21.68
CA PHE A 45 -19.68 13.63 20.28
C PHE A 45 -20.86 13.02 19.51
N ARG A 46 -21.55 12.02 20.11
CA ARG A 46 -22.77 11.42 19.53
C ARG A 46 -23.91 12.44 19.40
N GLN A 47 -24.11 13.28 20.40
CA GLN A 47 -25.13 14.35 20.38
C GLN A 47 -24.85 15.38 19.27
N ILE A 48 -23.61 15.84 19.16
CA ILE A 48 -23.16 16.77 18.10
C ILE A 48 -23.39 16.19 16.71
N ARG A 49 -23.06 14.93 16.53
CA ARG A 49 -23.25 14.21 15.26
C ARG A 49 -24.74 14.07 14.92
N ALA A 50 -25.55 13.63 15.84
CA ALA A 50 -26.99 13.48 15.66
C ALA A 50 -27.68 14.83 15.33
N ALA A 51 -27.27 15.91 15.98
CA ALA A 51 -27.78 17.24 15.69
C ALA A 51 -27.44 17.73 14.30
N TYR A 52 -26.21 17.47 13.84
CA TYR A 52 -25.79 17.81 12.49
C TYR A 52 -26.54 16.99 11.41
N GLU A 53 -26.69 15.67 11.61
CA GLU A 53 -27.43 14.80 10.70
C GLU A 53 -28.92 15.22 10.58
N GLN A 54 -29.54 15.64 11.67
CA GLN A 54 -30.93 16.14 11.66
C GLN A 54 -31.08 17.44 10.87
N LEU A 55 -30.14 18.37 10.98
CA LEU A 55 -30.20 19.65 10.27
C LEU A 55 -29.90 19.54 8.79
N VAL A 56 -29.00 18.63 8.41
CA VAL A 56 -28.68 18.37 7.00
C VAL A 56 -29.80 17.58 6.30
N ALA A 57 -30.51 16.71 7.01
CA ALA A 57 -31.64 15.94 6.45
C ALA A 57 -32.86 16.80 6.12
N VAL A 58 -32.98 18.00 6.68
CA VAL A 58 -34.11 18.93 6.42
C VAL A 58 -33.93 19.74 5.13
N ASP A 59 -32.68 19.92 4.65
CA ASP A 59 -32.35 20.71 3.46
C ASP A 59 -32.16 19.82 2.21
N GLY A 60 -33.03 18.86 1.98
CA GLY A 60 -33.17 17.88 0.91
C GLY A 60 -32.22 17.93 -0.29
N ASP A 61 -31.80 16.70 -0.73
CA ASP A 61 -31.12 16.36 -2.00
C ASP A 61 -29.63 16.72 -2.15
N GLY A 62 -28.82 15.99 -1.39
CA GLY A 62 -27.39 15.89 -1.63
C GLY A 62 -26.86 14.66 -0.90
N GLU A 63 -26.40 13.66 -1.65
CA GLU A 63 -25.70 12.51 -1.13
C GLU A 63 -24.64 12.99 -0.11
N ALA A 64 -24.85 12.61 1.14
CA ALA A 64 -23.89 12.87 2.22
C ALA A 64 -22.65 11.99 2.00
N GLU A 65 -21.82 12.40 1.08
CA GLU A 65 -20.41 11.96 1.03
C GLU A 65 -19.78 12.39 2.36
N MET A 66 -19.59 11.42 3.24
CA MET A 66 -18.84 11.61 4.47
C MET A 66 -17.47 12.17 4.11
N PRO A 67 -17.12 13.41 4.47
CA PRO A 67 -15.76 13.87 4.24
C PRO A 67 -14.84 13.00 5.10
N ALA A 68 -13.90 12.34 4.45
CA ALA A 68 -12.69 11.83 5.12
C ALA A 68 -12.15 12.94 6.05
N PRO A 69 -11.50 12.60 7.17
CA PRO A 69 -10.91 13.59 8.06
C PRO A 69 -9.93 14.42 7.23
N ASP A 70 -10.43 15.56 6.74
CA ASP A 70 -9.59 16.55 6.11
C ASP A 70 -8.58 17.03 7.16
N ASP A 71 -7.32 16.89 6.83
CA ASP A 71 -6.27 17.70 7.44
C ASP A 71 -6.73 19.16 7.54
N PRO A 72 -6.33 19.89 8.59
CA PRO A 72 -6.66 21.31 8.73
C PRO A 72 -6.32 22.01 7.42
N PRO A 73 -7.06 23.06 7.02
CA PRO A 73 -6.64 23.87 5.91
C PRO A 73 -5.31 24.51 6.27
N ALA A 74 -4.24 23.78 6.05
CA ALA A 74 -2.95 24.38 5.85
C ALA A 74 -3.20 25.39 4.74
N ALA A 75 -2.87 26.67 4.99
CA ALA A 75 -2.74 27.64 3.91
C ALA A 75 -2.18 26.86 2.76
N ALA A 76 -2.93 26.82 1.64
CA ALA A 76 -2.60 25.95 0.52
C ALA A 76 -1.21 26.36 0.03
N HIS A 77 -0.19 25.83 0.69
CA HIS A 77 1.17 25.89 0.21
C HIS A 77 1.10 25.16 -1.13
N ARG A 78 1.16 25.97 -2.21
CA ARG A 78 1.29 25.40 -3.54
C ARG A 78 2.53 24.52 -3.48
N LEU A 79 2.33 23.20 -3.44
CA LEU A 79 3.41 22.23 -3.44
C LEU A 79 3.85 21.96 -4.87
N ALA A 80 5.13 21.74 -5.07
CA ALA A 80 5.62 21.15 -6.30
C ALA A 80 5.05 19.73 -6.46
N ALA A 81 5.16 19.16 -7.66
CA ALA A 81 4.59 17.85 -7.94
C ALA A 81 5.18 16.75 -7.05
N ASP A 82 4.31 15.86 -6.59
CA ASP A 82 4.72 14.63 -5.91
C ASP A 82 5.29 13.61 -6.91
N ILE A 83 6.25 12.84 -6.48
CA ILE A 83 6.83 11.74 -7.25
C ILE A 83 6.33 10.44 -6.65
N ARG A 84 5.83 9.52 -7.50
CA ARG A 84 5.39 8.18 -7.11
C ARG A 84 6.22 7.13 -7.83
N LEU A 85 6.81 6.21 -7.06
CA LEU A 85 7.66 5.13 -7.59
C LEU A 85 7.31 3.82 -6.89
N ASN A 86 7.50 2.72 -7.61
CA ASN A 86 7.43 1.39 -7.01
C ASN A 86 8.77 1.02 -6.38
N LEU A 87 8.73 0.46 -5.18
CA LEU A 87 9.90 -0.05 -4.47
C LEU A 87 9.82 -1.58 -4.40
N ASP A 88 10.62 -2.26 -5.23
CA ASP A 88 10.74 -3.71 -5.20
C ASP A 88 11.56 -4.17 -4.00
N VAL A 89 10.96 -5.01 -3.16
CA VAL A 89 11.60 -5.60 -1.98
C VAL A 89 11.37 -7.11 -1.95
N SER A 90 12.26 -7.87 -1.29
CA SER A 90 11.98 -9.28 -1.02
C SER A 90 10.98 -9.41 0.12
N LEU A 91 10.38 -10.59 0.26
CA LEU A 91 9.43 -10.89 1.34
C LEU A 91 10.06 -10.66 2.72
N GLU A 92 11.32 -11.08 2.91
CA GLU A 92 12.08 -10.92 4.16
C GLU A 92 12.42 -9.45 4.41
N GLN A 93 12.79 -8.71 3.36
CA GLN A 93 13.10 -7.29 3.48
C GLN A 93 11.88 -6.47 3.92
N ALA A 94 10.71 -6.80 3.39
CA ALA A 94 9.46 -6.17 3.81
C ALA A 94 9.01 -6.64 5.21
N ALA A 95 9.26 -7.91 5.55
CA ALA A 95 8.92 -8.49 6.84
C ALA A 95 9.75 -7.89 7.99
N PHE A 96 11.05 -7.82 7.83
CA PHE A 96 11.97 -7.41 8.91
C PHE A 96 12.47 -5.97 8.80
N GLY A 97 12.11 -5.30 7.71
CA GLY A 97 12.63 -3.99 7.38
C GLY A 97 14.04 -4.04 6.78
N CYS A 98 14.38 -3.01 6.03
CA CYS A 98 15.69 -2.92 5.40
C CYS A 98 16.08 -1.48 5.10
N ARG A 99 17.37 -1.25 4.87
CA ARG A 99 17.86 0.00 4.29
C ARG A 99 18.09 -0.19 2.81
N ARG A 100 17.57 0.74 2.01
CA ARG A 100 17.70 0.71 0.54
C ARG A 100 18.14 2.06 0.03
N THR A 101 18.88 2.04 -1.07
CA THR A 101 19.16 3.23 -1.85
C THR A 101 18.23 3.22 -3.06
N VAL A 102 17.49 4.31 -3.26
CA VAL A 102 16.58 4.50 -4.38
C VAL A 102 17.10 5.66 -5.21
N GLU A 103 17.18 5.47 -6.51
CA GLU A 103 17.49 6.54 -7.45
C GLU A 103 16.18 7.18 -7.91
N VAL A 104 16.08 8.49 -7.70
CA VAL A 104 14.93 9.28 -8.10
C VAL A 104 15.39 10.29 -9.14
N THR A 105 14.72 10.32 -10.27
CA THR A 105 14.93 11.39 -11.27
C THR A 105 14.00 12.54 -10.93
N ARG A 106 14.57 13.69 -10.60
CA ARG A 106 13.82 14.92 -10.30
C ARG A 106 14.51 16.15 -10.84
N GLY A 107 13.79 17.24 -10.93
CA GLY A 107 14.36 18.53 -11.28
C GLY A 107 15.43 18.93 -10.27
N ARG A 108 16.50 19.52 -10.75
CA ARG A 108 17.50 20.23 -9.93
C ARG A 108 17.72 21.61 -10.51
N PRO A 109 18.15 22.59 -9.75
CA PRO A 109 18.53 23.88 -10.31
C PRO A 109 19.52 23.69 -11.46
N CYS A 110 19.33 24.38 -12.55
CA CYS A 110 20.26 24.34 -13.66
C CYS A 110 21.59 24.94 -13.24
N GLY A 111 22.73 24.21 -13.46
CA GLY A 111 24.04 24.63 -13.02
C GLY A 111 24.55 25.88 -13.72
N THR A 112 24.01 26.26 -14.87
CA THR A 112 24.44 27.44 -15.65
C THR A 112 23.77 28.73 -15.20
N CYS A 113 22.52 28.62 -14.71
CA CYS A 113 21.74 29.79 -14.30
C CYS A 113 21.29 29.77 -12.83
N ASP A 114 21.77 28.80 -12.06
CA ASP A 114 21.45 28.61 -10.63
C ASP A 114 19.92 28.64 -10.35
N GLY A 115 19.16 28.12 -11.31
CA GLY A 115 17.70 28.02 -11.18
C GLY A 115 16.91 29.24 -11.65
N SER A 116 17.55 30.34 -12.05
CA SER A 116 16.87 31.56 -12.51
C SER A 116 16.17 31.41 -13.87
N GLY A 117 16.58 30.45 -14.70
CA GLY A 117 16.11 30.31 -16.08
C GLY A 117 16.72 31.35 -17.03
N GLU A 118 17.46 32.33 -16.49
CA GLU A 118 18.07 33.41 -17.26
C GLU A 118 19.59 33.24 -17.33
N SER A 119 20.16 33.52 -18.47
CA SER A 119 21.63 33.60 -18.61
C SER A 119 22.04 34.95 -19.19
N GLY A 120 23.37 35.25 -19.15
CA GLY A 120 23.90 36.46 -19.77
C GLY A 120 23.72 36.55 -21.30
N ILE A 121 23.26 35.47 -21.95
CA ILE A 121 23.06 35.43 -23.40
C ILE A 121 21.64 35.92 -23.70
N THR A 122 21.57 37.03 -24.47
CA THR A 122 20.32 37.63 -24.90
C THR A 122 19.89 37.03 -26.23
N ARG A 123 18.71 36.43 -26.31
CA ARG A 123 18.07 36.06 -27.57
C ARG A 123 17.14 37.18 -28.00
N THR A 124 17.30 37.62 -29.25
CA THR A 124 16.43 38.63 -29.84
C THR A 124 15.36 37.92 -30.67
N ARG A 125 14.09 38.15 -30.34
CA ARG A 125 12.93 37.66 -31.11
C ARG A 125 12.24 38.83 -31.74
N PHE A 126 12.03 38.82 -33.07
CA PHE A 126 11.28 39.85 -33.77
C PHE A 126 9.81 39.87 -33.33
N CYS A 127 9.24 41.02 -33.18
CA CYS A 127 7.83 41.20 -32.87
C CYS A 127 6.97 40.65 -34.00
N ALA A 128 6.08 39.70 -33.67
CA ALA A 128 5.18 39.07 -34.67
C ALA A 128 4.17 40.05 -35.27
N ALA A 129 3.74 41.05 -34.52
CA ALA A 129 2.76 42.04 -34.98
C ALA A 129 3.29 43.01 -35.99
N CYS A 130 4.58 43.41 -35.90
CA CYS A 130 5.20 44.37 -36.79
C CYS A 130 6.32 43.77 -37.66
N HIS A 131 6.60 42.46 -37.51
CA HIS A 131 7.67 41.76 -38.24
C HIS A 131 9.02 42.47 -38.18
N GLY A 132 9.35 43.07 -37.03
CA GLY A 132 10.61 43.75 -36.79
C GLY A 132 10.61 45.24 -37.17
N SER A 133 9.60 45.77 -37.80
CA SER A 133 9.57 47.16 -38.25
C SER A 133 9.31 48.21 -37.15
N GLY A 134 8.85 47.77 -35.96
CA GLY A 134 8.45 48.65 -34.86
C GLY A 134 7.16 49.44 -35.11
N ARG A 135 6.55 49.33 -36.29
CA ARG A 135 5.35 50.07 -36.69
C ARG A 135 4.31 49.16 -37.30
N VAL A 136 3.05 49.45 -37.10
CA VAL A 136 1.91 48.76 -37.68
C VAL A 136 0.99 49.80 -38.37
N ARG A 137 0.25 49.39 -39.39
CA ARG A 137 -0.75 50.29 -40.03
C ARG A 137 -2.06 50.16 -39.25
N ASP A 138 -2.59 51.30 -38.83
CA ASP A 138 -3.89 51.37 -38.21
C ASP A 138 -5.03 51.18 -39.21
N ALA A 139 -6.28 51.20 -38.76
CA ALA A 139 -7.46 51.09 -39.62
C ALA A 139 -7.56 52.17 -40.64
N LYS A 140 -6.89 53.33 -40.50
CA LYS A 140 -6.82 54.47 -41.42
C LYS A 140 -5.60 54.42 -42.35
N ARG A 141 -4.85 53.28 -42.36
CA ARG A 141 -3.61 53.03 -43.09
C ARG A 141 -2.44 53.96 -42.73
N VAL A 142 -2.53 54.69 -41.63
CA VAL A 142 -1.44 55.53 -41.10
C VAL A 142 -0.46 54.62 -40.29
N LEU A 143 0.83 54.87 -40.42
CA LEU A 143 1.87 54.15 -39.68
C LEU A 143 1.85 54.63 -38.23
N ALA A 144 1.47 53.73 -37.32
CA ALA A 144 1.48 53.95 -35.87
C ALA A 144 2.57 53.08 -35.21
N THR A 145 3.02 53.51 -34.07
CA THR A 145 3.96 52.73 -33.25
C THR A 145 3.32 51.41 -32.86
N CYS A 146 4.00 50.27 -33.05
CA CYS A 146 3.49 48.97 -32.68
C CYS A 146 3.32 48.88 -31.14
N GLY A 147 2.07 48.69 -30.70
CA GLY A 147 1.75 48.60 -29.26
C GLY A 147 2.39 47.39 -28.57
N GLU A 148 2.54 46.30 -29.31
CA GLU A 148 3.13 45.05 -28.76
C GLU A 148 4.59 45.21 -28.33
N CYS A 149 5.43 45.84 -29.16
CA CYS A 149 6.85 46.02 -28.88
C CYS A 149 7.22 47.44 -28.46
N ALA A 150 6.25 48.33 -28.28
CA ALA A 150 6.45 49.78 -28.03
C ALA A 150 7.43 50.45 -28.98
N GLY A 151 7.36 50.08 -30.28
CA GLY A 151 8.20 50.63 -31.32
C GLY A 151 9.59 50.02 -31.48
N ARG A 152 9.99 49.11 -30.62
CA ARG A 152 11.34 48.50 -30.65
C ARG A 152 11.53 47.48 -31.78
N GLY A 153 10.47 46.88 -32.30
CA GLY A 153 10.52 45.89 -33.38
C GLY A 153 10.93 44.47 -32.90
N PHE A 154 11.45 44.37 -31.73
CA PHE A 154 11.94 43.08 -31.16
C PHE A 154 11.77 43.01 -29.65
N PHE A 155 11.78 41.79 -29.13
CA PHE A 155 11.86 41.48 -27.71
C PHE A 155 13.23 40.88 -27.42
N SER A 156 13.85 41.32 -26.31
CA SER A 156 15.10 40.76 -25.79
C SER A 156 14.74 39.81 -24.66
N GLU A 157 15.03 38.52 -24.82
CA GLU A 157 14.81 37.50 -23.79
C GLU A 157 16.14 36.95 -23.39
N ARG A 158 16.42 36.95 -22.08
CA ARG A 158 17.59 36.28 -21.51
C ARG A 158 17.20 34.89 -21.13
N ILE A 159 17.32 33.95 -22.04
CA ILE A 159 16.95 32.56 -21.80
C ILE A 159 18.25 31.75 -21.63
N CYS A 160 18.33 31.00 -20.54
CA CYS A 160 19.43 30.05 -20.36
C CYS A 160 19.39 28.98 -21.45
N PRO A 161 20.45 28.75 -22.22
CA PRO A 161 20.45 27.78 -23.32
C PRO A 161 20.34 26.34 -22.84
N ASP A 162 20.89 26.02 -21.65
CA ASP A 162 20.94 24.66 -21.14
C ASP A 162 19.60 24.18 -20.60
N CYS A 163 18.85 25.02 -19.94
CA CYS A 163 17.51 24.68 -19.44
C CYS A 163 16.36 25.27 -20.25
N ALA A 164 16.65 25.96 -21.38
CA ALA A 164 15.66 26.62 -22.23
C ALA A 164 14.70 27.54 -21.45
N GLY A 165 15.18 28.21 -20.43
CA GLY A 165 14.40 29.13 -19.59
C GLY A 165 13.65 28.48 -18.42
N SER A 166 13.65 27.16 -18.31
CA SER A 166 12.95 26.47 -17.21
C SER A 166 13.62 26.63 -15.84
N GLY A 167 14.88 27.02 -15.79
CA GLY A 167 15.69 27.09 -14.58
C GLY A 167 16.08 25.72 -14.01
N ARG A 168 15.71 24.62 -14.67
CA ARG A 168 15.85 23.26 -14.16
C ARG A 168 16.43 22.32 -15.19
N GLU A 169 17.12 21.32 -14.70
CA GLU A 169 17.55 20.15 -15.46
C GLU A 169 17.18 18.89 -14.69
N LEU A 170 16.91 17.79 -15.40
CA LEU A 170 16.62 16.50 -14.79
C LEU A 170 17.92 15.91 -14.25
N GLY A 171 17.93 15.59 -12.98
CA GLY A 171 19.06 14.95 -12.31
C GLY A 171 18.66 13.69 -11.58
N ARG A 172 19.56 12.70 -11.50
CA ARG A 172 19.39 11.52 -10.65
C ARG A 172 19.92 11.84 -9.27
N VAL A 173 19.08 11.56 -8.26
CA VAL A 173 19.42 11.72 -6.85
C VAL A 173 19.27 10.38 -6.16
N SER A 174 20.33 9.95 -5.47
CA SER A 174 20.32 8.71 -4.69
C SER A 174 19.88 9.00 -3.26
N LEU A 175 18.75 8.45 -2.85
CA LEU A 175 18.19 8.60 -1.51
C LEU A 175 18.35 7.31 -0.72
N ARG A 176 18.92 7.42 0.49
CA ARG A 176 18.96 6.30 1.44
C ARG A 176 17.66 6.31 2.24
N ILE A 177 16.89 5.26 2.13
CA ILE A 177 15.61 5.09 2.79
C ILE A 177 15.66 3.93 3.77
N ASN A 178 14.85 4.03 4.82
CA ASN A 178 14.61 2.96 5.77
C ASN A 178 13.20 2.43 5.55
N VAL A 179 13.08 1.18 5.11
CA VAL A 179 11.79 0.49 4.96
C VAL A 179 11.41 -0.10 6.31
N PRO A 180 10.30 0.31 6.92
CA PRO A 180 9.86 -0.25 8.19
C PRO A 180 9.49 -1.74 8.07
N ALA A 181 9.63 -2.47 9.18
CA ALA A 181 9.22 -3.87 9.24
C ALA A 181 7.69 -4.04 9.13
N GLY A 182 7.25 -5.15 8.51
CA GLY A 182 5.86 -5.53 8.43
C GLY A 182 5.03 -4.75 7.40
N MET A 183 5.66 -4.13 6.39
CA MET A 183 4.97 -3.50 5.27
C MET A 183 4.36 -4.55 4.33
N LEU A 184 3.16 -4.28 3.85
CA LEU A 184 2.44 -5.14 2.92
C LEU A 184 2.57 -4.64 1.47
N PRO A 185 2.26 -5.49 0.47
CA PRO A 185 2.16 -5.04 -0.92
C PRO A 185 1.11 -3.95 -1.05
N GLY A 186 1.46 -2.85 -1.72
CA GLY A 186 0.60 -1.69 -1.89
C GLY A 186 0.66 -0.65 -0.76
N ASP A 187 1.41 -0.91 0.33
CA ASP A 187 1.67 0.13 1.34
C ASP A 187 2.55 1.23 0.76
N ASP A 188 2.23 2.48 1.07
CA ASP A 188 3.01 3.63 0.65
C ASP A 188 3.96 4.10 1.78
N LEU A 189 5.21 4.37 1.41
CA LEU A 189 6.19 5.05 2.25
C LEU A 189 6.35 6.48 1.76
N ARG A 190 5.84 7.45 2.53
CA ARG A 190 5.96 8.88 2.24
C ARG A 190 7.28 9.43 2.76
N LEU A 191 7.99 10.11 1.90
CA LEU A 191 9.20 10.87 2.21
C LEU A 191 8.94 12.35 1.95
N ALA A 192 8.68 13.09 3.01
CA ALA A 192 8.32 14.50 2.93
C ALA A 192 9.42 15.35 2.28
N GLY A 193 9.04 16.21 1.34
CA GLY A 193 9.93 17.12 0.64
C GLY A 193 10.95 16.47 -0.30
N GLN A 194 10.79 15.16 -0.62
CA GLN A 194 11.69 14.43 -1.51
C GLN A 194 11.12 14.23 -2.94
N GLY A 195 9.99 14.87 -3.25
CA GLY A 195 9.42 14.93 -4.60
C GLY A 195 10.15 15.95 -5.49
N GLU A 196 9.42 16.64 -6.36
CA GLU A 196 9.98 17.75 -7.14
C GLU A 196 10.42 18.89 -6.21
N PRO A 197 11.57 19.49 -6.46
CA PRO A 197 12.10 20.54 -5.60
C PRO A 197 11.26 21.82 -5.62
N ALA A 198 11.33 22.58 -4.56
CA ALA A 198 10.74 23.89 -4.43
C ALA A 198 11.03 24.80 -5.63
N THR A 199 10.07 25.65 -6.03
CA THR A 199 10.22 26.61 -7.12
C THR A 199 9.48 27.90 -6.78
N GLY A 200 10.20 29.00 -6.67
CA GLY A 200 9.61 30.27 -6.26
C GLY A 200 8.93 30.16 -4.91
N GLU A 201 7.62 30.42 -4.84
CA GLU A 201 6.81 30.30 -3.63
C GLU A 201 6.29 28.87 -3.35
N LEU A 202 6.55 27.93 -4.28
CA LEU A 202 6.11 26.53 -4.09
C LEU A 202 7.06 25.81 -3.16
N ALA A 203 6.52 25.11 -2.14
CA ALA A 203 7.30 24.17 -1.34
C ALA A 203 7.58 22.89 -2.16
N ALA A 204 8.61 22.13 -1.76
CA ALA A 204 8.92 20.85 -2.41
C ALA A 204 7.77 19.85 -2.26
N GLY A 205 7.54 19.07 -3.29
CA GLY A 205 6.62 17.94 -3.27
C GLY A 205 7.16 16.77 -2.46
N ASP A 206 6.36 15.71 -2.32
CA ASP A 206 6.70 14.51 -1.57
C ASP A 206 7.05 13.35 -2.51
N LEU A 207 7.86 12.42 -2.02
CA LEU A 207 8.11 11.16 -2.70
C LEU A 207 7.32 10.04 -2.01
N TYR A 208 6.48 9.37 -2.79
CA TYR A 208 5.73 8.18 -2.38
C TYR A 208 6.37 6.95 -3.01
N LEU A 209 6.71 5.99 -2.15
CA LEU A 209 7.27 4.71 -2.56
C LEU A 209 6.26 3.61 -2.24
N THR A 210 5.59 3.10 -3.26
CA THR A 210 4.65 1.98 -3.12
C THR A 210 5.42 0.67 -3.04
N ILE A 211 5.22 -0.09 -1.97
CA ILE A 211 5.89 -1.36 -1.74
C ILE A 211 5.38 -2.43 -2.70
N VAL A 212 6.29 -3.02 -3.45
CA VAL A 212 6.03 -4.18 -4.31
C VAL A 212 6.88 -5.36 -3.80
N ILE A 213 6.22 -6.37 -3.24
CA ILE A 213 6.92 -7.56 -2.76
C ILE A 213 7.10 -8.53 -3.91
N ARG A 214 8.36 -8.88 -4.21
CA ARG A 214 8.69 -9.87 -5.22
C ARG A 214 8.17 -11.24 -4.81
N SER A 215 7.76 -12.06 -5.79
CA SER A 215 7.33 -13.44 -5.55
C SER A 215 8.44 -14.21 -4.84
N HIS A 216 8.06 -14.92 -3.75
CA HIS A 216 8.99 -15.76 -3.02
C HIS A 216 8.90 -17.22 -3.53
N PRO A 217 10.02 -17.95 -3.65
CA PRO A 217 10.02 -19.30 -4.19
C PRO A 217 9.23 -20.31 -3.34
N LEU A 218 9.16 -20.10 -2.04
CA LEU A 218 8.48 -21.01 -1.12
C LEU A 218 7.16 -20.43 -0.62
N PHE A 219 7.17 -19.20 -0.08
CA PHE A 219 6.02 -18.63 0.62
C PHE A 219 5.10 -17.83 -0.30
N ARG A 220 3.79 -18.01 -0.09
CA ARG A 220 2.72 -17.16 -0.66
C ARG A 220 2.13 -16.33 0.45
N LEU A 221 2.15 -15.02 0.28
CA LEU A 221 1.55 -14.07 1.22
C LEU A 221 0.06 -13.89 0.89
N ARG A 222 -0.81 -14.05 1.89
CA ARG A 222 -2.24 -13.74 1.83
C ARG A 222 -2.63 -12.89 3.04
N GLY A 223 -2.82 -11.60 2.81
CA GLY A 223 -2.91 -10.66 3.92
C GLY A 223 -1.63 -10.70 4.75
N ARG A 224 -1.70 -11.19 5.99
CA ARG A 224 -0.53 -11.43 6.84
C ARG A 224 -0.23 -12.92 7.06
N ASP A 225 -1.03 -13.80 6.48
CA ASP A 225 -0.76 -15.23 6.55
C ASP A 225 0.24 -15.64 5.47
N LEU A 226 1.14 -16.55 5.85
CA LEU A 226 2.09 -17.18 4.93
C LEU A 226 1.65 -18.60 4.65
N GLN A 227 1.61 -18.97 3.39
CA GLN A 227 1.19 -20.29 2.94
C GLN A 227 2.29 -20.93 2.11
N PHE A 228 2.50 -22.23 2.31
CA PHE A 228 3.34 -23.04 1.42
C PHE A 228 2.96 -24.51 1.49
N ALA A 229 3.35 -25.27 0.45
CA ALA A 229 3.24 -26.71 0.43
C ALA A 229 4.59 -27.35 0.76
N MET A 230 4.58 -28.35 1.61
CA MET A 230 5.78 -29.09 2.02
C MET A 230 5.65 -30.57 1.70
N PRO A 231 6.55 -31.13 0.87
CA PRO A 231 6.61 -32.57 0.66
C PRO A 231 7.09 -33.26 1.94
N VAL A 232 6.35 -34.26 2.40
CA VAL A 232 6.66 -35.04 3.60
C VAL A 232 6.56 -36.53 3.27
N SER A 233 7.44 -37.34 3.85
CA SER A 233 7.33 -38.80 3.70
C SER A 233 5.97 -39.30 4.17
N ALA A 234 5.27 -40.03 3.33
CA ALA A 234 4.00 -40.67 3.70
C ALA A 234 4.14 -41.55 4.94
N LEU A 235 5.28 -42.21 5.12
CA LEU A 235 5.56 -43.03 6.28
C LEU A 235 5.74 -42.21 7.56
N ALA A 236 6.35 -41.01 7.46
CA ALA A 236 6.47 -40.10 8.60
C ALA A 236 5.09 -39.58 9.04
N LEU A 237 4.17 -39.34 8.11
CA LEU A 237 2.77 -38.96 8.41
C LEU A 237 2.00 -40.09 9.10
N ILE A 238 2.27 -41.35 8.74
CA ILE A 238 1.59 -42.53 9.31
C ILE A 238 2.14 -42.88 10.71
N ALA A 239 3.47 -42.96 10.80
CA ALA A 239 4.14 -43.41 12.03
C ALA A 239 4.24 -42.31 13.08
N GLY A 240 4.15 -41.05 12.69
CA GLY A 240 4.52 -39.91 13.49
C GLY A 240 6.03 -39.66 13.40
N ASP A 241 6.42 -38.40 13.25
CA ASP A 241 7.83 -38.01 13.18
C ASP A 241 7.97 -36.55 13.58
N GLU A 242 9.17 -36.11 13.85
CA GLU A 242 9.48 -34.69 14.02
C GLU A 242 9.98 -34.12 12.69
N ILE A 243 9.25 -33.13 12.15
CA ILE A 243 9.63 -32.41 10.94
C ILE A 243 10.01 -30.97 11.28
N ARG A 244 10.88 -30.37 10.47
CA ARG A 244 11.26 -28.96 10.62
C ARG A 244 10.57 -28.11 9.57
N LEU A 245 9.71 -27.21 10.04
CA LEU A 245 8.98 -26.26 9.19
C LEU A 245 9.82 -24.99 8.96
N PRO A 246 10.15 -24.64 7.71
CA PRO A 246 10.78 -23.36 7.42
C PRO A 246 9.81 -22.22 7.76
N THR A 247 10.34 -21.16 8.34
CA THR A 247 9.63 -19.88 8.54
C THR A 247 10.48 -18.75 7.96
N LEU A 248 9.98 -17.53 7.95
CA LEU A 248 10.79 -16.38 7.50
C LEU A 248 12.05 -16.14 8.34
N ASN A 249 12.06 -16.59 9.59
CA ASN A 249 13.19 -16.36 10.48
C ASN A 249 14.00 -17.65 10.68
N LYS A 250 13.47 -18.62 11.44
CA LYS A 250 14.15 -19.88 11.79
C LYS A 250 13.17 -21.05 11.63
N ALA A 251 13.70 -22.20 11.21
CA ALA A 251 12.88 -23.41 11.15
C ALA A 251 12.35 -23.77 12.55
N VAL A 252 11.08 -24.16 12.62
CA VAL A 252 10.37 -24.55 13.84
C VAL A 252 10.12 -26.06 13.79
N PRO A 253 10.44 -26.83 14.85
CA PRO A 253 10.09 -28.23 14.91
C PRO A 253 8.57 -28.41 15.04
N LEU A 254 8.03 -29.38 14.33
CA LEU A 254 6.65 -29.83 14.43
C LEU A 254 6.64 -31.33 14.63
N THR A 255 6.08 -31.79 15.74
CA THR A 255 5.86 -33.22 16.00
C THR A 255 4.55 -33.64 15.34
N LEU A 256 4.63 -34.58 14.43
CA LEU A 256 3.46 -35.21 13.81
C LEU A 256 3.03 -36.37 14.74
N GLY A 257 1.77 -36.35 15.15
CA GLY A 257 1.21 -37.49 15.89
C GLY A 257 0.99 -38.68 14.96
N PRO A 258 0.96 -39.92 15.50
CA PRO A 258 0.62 -41.11 14.72
C PRO A 258 -0.83 -40.98 14.19
N GLY A 259 -1.05 -41.36 12.94
CA GLY A 259 -2.36 -41.24 12.32
C GLY A 259 -2.74 -39.84 11.88
N ALA A 260 -1.77 -38.92 11.76
CA ALA A 260 -1.96 -37.55 11.25
C ALA A 260 -2.32 -37.41 9.74
N PRO A 261 -2.67 -38.47 8.98
CA PRO A 261 -3.00 -38.35 7.56
C PRO A 261 -4.24 -37.50 7.29
N ALA A 262 -5.08 -37.24 8.29
CA ALA A 262 -6.28 -36.40 8.15
C ALA A 262 -5.97 -34.89 8.15
N ALA A 263 -4.90 -34.43 8.79
CA ALA A 263 -4.53 -33.04 8.85
C ALA A 263 -3.57 -32.69 7.71
N ARG A 264 -4.08 -32.52 6.52
CA ARG A 264 -3.29 -32.07 5.35
C ARG A 264 -2.78 -30.65 5.50
N GLU A 265 -3.31 -29.89 6.44
CA GLU A 265 -2.96 -28.50 6.68
C GLU A 265 -2.65 -28.28 8.16
N VAL A 266 -1.52 -27.68 8.40
CA VAL A 266 -1.05 -27.30 9.75
C VAL A 266 -0.99 -25.80 9.84
N ARG A 267 -1.67 -25.24 10.85
CA ARG A 267 -1.68 -23.82 11.12
C ARG A 267 -0.87 -23.52 12.37
N LEU A 268 0.14 -22.68 12.24
CA LEU A 268 0.99 -22.21 13.33
C LEU A 268 0.66 -20.75 13.63
N PRO A 269 -0.08 -20.45 14.72
CA PRO A 269 -0.48 -19.09 15.05
C PRO A 269 0.71 -18.17 15.28
N GLY A 270 0.65 -16.97 14.72
CA GLY A 270 1.66 -15.93 14.87
C GLY A 270 3.04 -16.22 14.27
N LYS A 271 3.17 -17.29 13.45
CA LYS A 271 4.42 -17.64 12.75
C LYS A 271 4.43 -17.23 11.28
N GLY A 272 3.42 -16.50 10.84
CA GLY A 272 3.31 -15.95 9.50
C GLY A 272 4.10 -14.65 9.32
N TYR A 273 3.52 -13.71 8.57
CA TYR A 273 4.12 -12.42 8.30
C TYR A 273 4.06 -11.52 9.55
N PRO A 274 5.11 -10.76 9.86
CA PRO A 274 5.16 -9.93 11.07
C PRO A 274 4.02 -8.92 11.17
N GLY A 275 3.59 -8.66 12.40
CA GLY A 275 2.65 -7.60 12.70
C GLY A 275 3.26 -6.21 12.52
N ARG A 276 2.38 -5.18 12.40
CA ARG A 276 2.79 -3.77 12.35
C ARG A 276 1.76 -2.91 13.07
N GLY A 277 2.22 -2.06 13.98
CA GLY A 277 1.34 -1.20 14.76
C GLY A 277 0.31 -2.00 15.55
N ARG A 278 -0.98 -1.78 15.28
CA ARG A 278 -2.09 -2.51 15.92
C ARG A 278 -2.44 -3.85 15.28
N HIS A 279 -1.83 -4.18 14.14
CA HIS A 279 -2.08 -5.42 13.44
C HIS A 279 -1.15 -6.52 13.97
N PRO A 280 -1.69 -7.65 14.45
CA PRO A 280 -0.88 -8.77 14.94
C PRO A 280 -0.13 -9.45 13.78
N ALA A 281 0.80 -10.31 14.13
CA ALA A 281 1.43 -11.21 13.16
C ALA A 281 0.39 -12.18 12.60
N GLY A 282 0.53 -12.53 11.33
CA GLY A 282 -0.28 -13.55 10.69
C GLY A 282 0.14 -14.96 11.07
N ASP A 283 -0.55 -15.95 10.53
CA ASP A 283 -0.31 -17.36 10.77
C ASP A 283 0.51 -17.98 9.64
N LEU A 284 1.25 -19.03 9.98
CA LEU A 284 1.90 -19.87 9.00
C LEU A 284 1.01 -21.09 8.72
N ILE A 285 0.58 -21.23 7.47
CA ILE A 285 -0.29 -22.28 6.99
C ILE A 285 0.52 -23.20 6.08
N VAL A 286 0.74 -24.43 6.54
CA VAL A 286 1.56 -25.40 5.84
C VAL A 286 0.70 -26.54 5.35
N ARG A 287 0.66 -26.75 4.03
CA ARG A 287 0.03 -27.90 3.43
C ARG A 287 1.03 -29.03 3.32
N LEU A 288 0.81 -30.11 4.06
CA LEU A 288 1.63 -31.31 4.00
C LEU A 288 1.24 -32.17 2.80
N GLU A 289 2.18 -32.41 1.89
CA GLU A 289 1.96 -33.22 0.69
C GLU A 289 2.69 -34.56 0.87
N PRO A 290 1.95 -35.68 1.04
CA PRO A 290 2.56 -36.98 1.21
C PRO A 290 3.28 -37.41 -0.04
N VAL A 291 4.56 -37.75 0.11
CA VAL A 291 5.38 -38.32 -0.96
C VAL A 291 5.65 -39.78 -0.68
N PHE A 292 5.35 -40.61 -1.65
CA PHE A 292 5.63 -42.04 -1.61
C PHE A 292 6.99 -42.32 -2.27
N PRO A 293 7.75 -43.32 -1.78
CA PRO A 293 9.02 -43.66 -2.38
C PRO A 293 8.82 -44.24 -3.80
N ALA A 294 9.54 -43.68 -4.78
CA ALA A 294 9.48 -44.18 -6.18
C ALA A 294 10.11 -45.55 -6.33
N THR A 295 11.15 -45.85 -5.57
CA THR A 295 11.89 -47.12 -5.63
C THR A 295 12.16 -47.62 -4.20
N LEU A 296 12.15 -48.94 -4.02
CA LEU A 296 12.41 -49.59 -2.76
C LEU A 296 13.49 -50.68 -2.90
N THR A 297 14.42 -50.73 -2.00
CA THR A 297 15.36 -51.86 -1.87
C THR A 297 14.59 -53.07 -1.36
N ALA A 298 15.13 -54.28 -1.63
CA ALA A 298 14.54 -55.52 -1.16
C ALA A 298 14.30 -55.57 0.36
N ARG A 299 15.23 -54.96 1.13
CA ARG A 299 15.08 -54.82 2.61
C ARG A 299 13.94 -53.92 2.98
N GLN A 300 13.85 -52.75 2.36
CA GLN A 300 12.75 -51.78 2.63
C GLN A 300 11.39 -52.36 2.27
N ARG A 301 11.28 -53.02 1.11
CA ARG A 301 10.06 -53.71 0.67
C ARG A 301 9.62 -54.75 1.71
N LYS A 302 10.56 -55.60 2.23
CA LYS A 302 10.27 -56.59 3.22
C LYS A 302 9.74 -55.99 4.55
N LEU A 303 10.30 -54.85 4.96
CA LEU A 303 9.84 -54.12 6.18
C LEU A 303 8.44 -53.55 5.98
N LEU A 304 8.18 -52.93 4.85
CA LEU A 304 6.86 -52.37 4.54
C LEU A 304 5.78 -53.46 4.44
N LEU A 305 6.09 -54.62 3.84
CA LEU A 305 5.14 -55.74 3.75
C LEU A 305 4.83 -56.28 5.13
N LYS A 306 5.83 -56.38 6.05
CA LYS A 306 5.61 -56.79 7.44
C LYS A 306 4.75 -55.77 8.18
N ALA A 307 5.00 -54.45 8.01
CA ALA A 307 4.21 -53.42 8.63
C ALA A 307 2.73 -53.44 8.11
N ASN A 308 2.56 -53.63 6.80
CA ASN A 308 1.22 -53.74 6.21
C ASN A 308 0.48 -54.99 6.72
N ALA A 309 1.15 -56.15 6.84
CA ALA A 309 0.57 -57.34 7.40
C ALA A 309 0.12 -57.12 8.88
N ALA A 310 0.97 -56.51 9.70
CA ALA A 310 0.60 -56.18 11.08
C ALA A 310 -0.60 -55.21 11.18
N LEU A 311 -0.73 -54.26 10.25
CA LEU A 311 -1.92 -53.36 10.18
C LEU A 311 -3.18 -54.10 9.80
N LEU A 312 -3.09 -55.05 8.87
CA LEU A 312 -4.22 -55.89 8.47
C LEU A 312 -4.64 -56.91 9.56
N ASP A 313 -3.66 -57.46 10.28
CA ASP A 313 -3.92 -58.38 11.42
C ASP A 313 -4.55 -57.63 12.62
N GLY A 314 -4.35 -56.32 12.74
CA GLY A 314 -4.94 -55.44 13.77
C GLY A 314 -6.46 -55.24 13.61
N GLY A 315 -7.07 -55.85 12.60
CA GLY A 315 -8.52 -55.86 12.36
C GLY A 315 -9.11 -54.59 11.80
N ALA A 316 -10.45 -54.46 11.90
CA ALA A 316 -11.20 -53.35 11.30
C ALA A 316 -10.84 -51.97 11.88
N ASP A 317 -10.22 -51.90 13.07
CA ASP A 317 -9.90 -50.63 13.73
C ASP A 317 -8.70 -49.97 13.12
N ALA A 318 -7.74 -50.70 12.53
CA ALA A 318 -6.53 -50.16 11.93
C ALA A 318 -6.78 -49.56 10.51
N LEU A 319 -7.65 -50.22 9.70
CA LEU A 319 -7.95 -49.82 8.35
C LEU A 319 -9.49 -50.02 8.08
N PRO A 320 -10.36 -49.22 8.69
CA PRO A 320 -11.80 -49.43 8.66
C PRO A 320 -12.40 -49.41 7.24
N GLU A 321 -11.94 -48.53 6.38
CA GLU A 321 -12.43 -48.42 4.99
C GLU A 321 -12.03 -49.63 4.15
N VAL A 322 -10.80 -50.13 4.31
CA VAL A 322 -10.30 -51.31 3.62
C VAL A 322 -11.06 -52.57 4.12
N ALA A 323 -11.27 -52.64 5.44
CA ALA A 323 -12.05 -53.74 6.04
C ALA A 323 -13.52 -53.72 5.62
N ALA A 324 -14.16 -52.56 5.48
CA ALA A 324 -15.50 -52.41 4.97
C ALA A 324 -15.60 -52.86 3.52
N TRP A 325 -14.69 -52.33 2.67
CA TRP A 325 -14.65 -52.66 1.25
C TRP A 325 -14.44 -54.15 1.02
N ASN A 326 -13.52 -54.77 1.76
CA ASN A 326 -13.25 -56.21 1.68
C ASN A 326 -14.46 -57.05 2.11
N ARG A 327 -15.24 -56.61 3.09
CA ARG A 327 -16.48 -57.30 3.51
C ARG A 327 -17.56 -57.26 2.44
N GLU A 328 -17.72 -56.10 1.79
CA GLU A 328 -18.72 -55.91 0.74
C GLU A 328 -18.39 -56.71 -0.54
N HIS A 329 -17.08 -56.86 -0.86
CA HIS A 329 -16.63 -57.42 -2.13
C HIS A 329 -15.91 -58.78 -2.00
N ALA A 330 -15.82 -59.35 -0.79
CA ALA A 330 -15.21 -60.66 -0.56
C ALA A 330 -15.97 -61.83 -1.20
N GLY A 331 -17.20 -61.60 -1.69
CA GLY A 331 -18.03 -62.60 -2.38
C GLY A 331 -17.87 -62.66 -3.90
N SER A 332 -17.07 -61.75 -4.51
CA SER A 332 -16.95 -61.61 -5.97
C SER A 332 -15.62 -62.19 -6.50
N ARG A 333 -15.24 -63.40 -6.07
CA ARG A 333 -14.23 -64.16 -6.85
C ARG A 333 -14.93 -64.79 -8.02
N PRO A 334 -14.55 -64.50 -9.28
CA PRO A 334 -14.96 -65.27 -10.40
C PRO A 334 -14.27 -66.66 -10.24
N GLU A 335 -15.14 -67.69 -10.13
CA GLU A 335 -14.68 -69.06 -10.38
C GLU A 335 -14.28 -69.15 -11.83
N GLY A 336 -12.98 -69.41 -12.09
CA GLY A 336 -12.42 -69.62 -13.38
C GLY A 336 -11.08 -70.32 -13.27
#